data_76fae0b6f072a30c1fac0aac9e011797
#
_entry.id   76fae0b6f072a30c1fac0aac9e011797
#
_cell.length_a   1.000
_cell.length_b   1.000
_cell.length_c   1.000
_cell.angle_alpha   90.00
_cell.angle_beta   90.00
_cell.angle_gamma   90.00
#
_symmetry.space_group_name_H-M   'P 1'
#
loop_
_entity.id
_entity.type
_entity.pdbx_description
1 polymer ?
#
loop_
_entity_poly.entity_id
_entity_poly.type
_entity_poly.pdbx_seq_one_letter_code
_entity_poly.pdbx_strand_id
1 'polypeptide(L)'
;EGAKGMKGAIAKAKEVAAERDGWVPLQFANPSNPAAHADTTGQEILEDFGADGLDAFVAGIGTGGTISGVSKTLKAANPNIKVYGIEADESAVLNGDKPGPHKIQGISTGFIPDTLNTKSYDSVIRIPSDEAISTSRTLGSQEGFLAGISSGAAIAAALKVAAELGEGKKVLTLLPDNGERYLSTTLYDFQD
;
A
#
# COMPACT_ATOMS: atom_id res chain seq x y z
N GLU A 1 -9.85 22.02 -1.25
CA GLU A 1 -8.75 22.55 -0.43
C GLU A 1 -7.87 21.41 0.06
N GLY A 2 -6.56 21.47 -0.24
CA GLY A 2 -5.59 20.41 0.13
C GLY A 2 -5.54 20.10 1.63
N ALA A 3 -5.76 21.10 2.48
CA ALA A 3 -5.79 20.92 3.93
C ALA A 3 -6.89 19.98 4.45
N LYS A 4 -7.96 19.73 3.67
CA LYS A 4 -9.01 18.77 4.02
C LYS A 4 -8.68 17.33 3.68
N GLY A 5 -7.57 17.11 2.96
CA GLY A 5 -7.09 15.78 2.59
C GLY A 5 -8.14 14.90 1.89
N MET A 6 -8.00 13.59 2.02
CA MET A 6 -8.90 12.62 1.38
C MET A 6 -10.34 12.70 1.92
N LYS A 7 -10.54 13.02 3.19
CA LYS A 7 -11.89 13.23 3.76
C LYS A 7 -12.66 14.35 3.05
N GLY A 8 -11.96 15.46 2.74
CA GLY A 8 -12.54 16.56 1.99
C GLY A 8 -12.90 16.18 0.55
N ALA A 9 -12.06 15.40 -0.11
CA ALA A 9 -12.33 14.91 -1.47
C ALA A 9 -13.56 13.99 -1.50
N ILE A 10 -13.68 13.06 -0.55
CA ILE A 10 -14.83 12.15 -0.42
C ILE A 10 -16.13 12.95 -0.18
N ALA A 11 -16.11 13.93 0.73
CA ALA A 11 -17.27 14.75 1.02
C ALA A 11 -17.73 15.53 -0.23
N LYS A 12 -16.78 16.13 -0.97
CA LYS A 12 -17.10 16.87 -2.21
C LYS A 12 -17.59 15.94 -3.33
N ALA A 13 -17.03 14.75 -3.46
CA ALA A 13 -17.51 13.78 -4.44
C ALA A 13 -18.98 13.37 -4.19
N LYS A 14 -19.34 13.13 -2.94
CA LYS A 14 -20.73 12.81 -2.55
C LYS A 14 -21.69 13.98 -2.82
N GLU A 15 -21.28 15.22 -2.50
CA GLU A 15 -22.05 16.44 -2.77
C GLU A 15 -22.33 16.57 -4.29
N VAL A 16 -21.28 16.50 -5.11
CA VAL A 16 -21.41 16.61 -6.57
C VAL A 16 -22.25 15.49 -7.18
N ALA A 17 -22.12 14.27 -6.66
CA ALA A 17 -22.93 13.15 -7.12
C ALA A 17 -24.42 13.37 -6.80
N ALA A 18 -24.74 13.88 -5.61
CA ALA A 18 -26.13 14.20 -5.26
C ALA A 18 -26.71 15.33 -6.13
N GLU A 19 -25.92 16.37 -6.43
CA GLU A 19 -26.34 17.49 -7.27
C GLU A 19 -26.57 17.09 -8.74
N ARG A 20 -25.83 16.09 -9.24
CA ARG A 20 -25.81 15.72 -10.67
C ARG A 20 -26.45 14.37 -10.97
N ASP A 21 -27.12 13.76 -10.01
CA ASP A 21 -27.61 12.38 -10.12
C ASP A 21 -26.49 11.41 -10.57
N GLY A 22 -25.30 11.62 -10.00
CA GLY A 22 -24.08 10.92 -10.35
C GLY A 22 -23.81 9.73 -9.43
N TRP A 23 -22.84 8.90 -9.84
CA TRP A 23 -22.40 7.74 -9.06
C TRP A 23 -20.96 7.91 -8.56
N VAL A 24 -20.68 7.43 -7.33
CA VAL A 24 -19.35 7.41 -6.72
C VAL A 24 -18.97 5.96 -6.41
N PRO A 25 -17.80 5.46 -6.87
CA PRO A 25 -17.34 4.06 -6.64
C PRO A 25 -17.13 3.71 -5.18
N LEU A 26 -16.95 4.71 -4.30
CA LEU A 26 -16.74 4.55 -2.85
C LEU A 26 -15.58 3.61 -2.52
N GLN A 27 -14.41 3.81 -3.12
CA GLN A 27 -13.24 2.92 -3.00
C GLN A 27 -12.82 2.59 -1.56
N PHE A 28 -13.19 3.42 -0.58
CA PHE A 28 -12.88 3.22 0.84
C PHE A 28 -13.95 2.43 1.60
N ALA A 29 -15.11 2.15 0.97
CA ALA A 29 -16.23 1.47 1.60
C ALA A 29 -16.84 0.36 0.73
N ASN A 30 -16.53 0.31 -0.57
CA ASN A 30 -17.09 -0.67 -1.49
C ASN A 30 -16.42 -2.04 -1.31
N PRO A 31 -17.16 -3.09 -0.90
CA PRO A 31 -16.59 -4.43 -0.67
C PRO A 31 -16.07 -5.10 -1.96
N SER A 32 -16.46 -4.63 -3.14
CA SER A 32 -15.90 -5.10 -4.41
C SER A 32 -14.41 -4.81 -4.54
N ASN A 33 -13.89 -3.80 -3.84
CA ASN A 33 -12.47 -3.48 -3.85
C ASN A 33 -11.61 -4.64 -3.28
N PRO A 34 -11.74 -5.06 -2.02
CA PRO A 34 -11.00 -6.22 -1.53
C PRO A 34 -11.40 -7.54 -2.22
N ALA A 35 -12.66 -7.68 -2.66
CA ALA A 35 -13.11 -8.88 -3.38
C ALA A 35 -12.34 -9.05 -4.71
N ALA A 36 -12.19 -7.99 -5.50
CA ALA A 36 -11.42 -8.03 -6.74
C ALA A 36 -9.97 -8.53 -6.50
N HIS A 37 -9.29 -8.01 -5.47
CA HIS A 37 -7.94 -8.47 -5.14
C HIS A 37 -7.89 -9.90 -4.63
N ALA A 38 -8.94 -10.39 -3.95
CA ALA A 38 -9.02 -11.80 -3.55
C ALA A 38 -9.18 -12.72 -4.75
N ASP A 39 -10.00 -12.30 -5.73
CA ASP A 39 -10.41 -13.10 -6.87
C ASP A 39 -9.42 -13.01 -8.06
N THR A 40 -8.55 -12.00 -8.08
CA THR A 40 -7.53 -11.81 -9.14
C THR A 40 -6.12 -11.80 -8.55
N THR A 41 -5.64 -10.70 -8.00
CA THR A 41 -4.25 -10.53 -7.53
C THR A 41 -3.79 -11.66 -6.59
N GLY A 42 -4.65 -12.06 -5.65
CA GLY A 42 -4.34 -13.16 -4.73
C GLY A 42 -4.22 -14.51 -5.43
N GLN A 43 -5.04 -14.76 -6.45
CA GLN A 43 -4.96 -15.99 -7.26
C GLN A 43 -3.72 -15.99 -8.15
N GLU A 44 -3.42 -14.88 -8.82
CA GLU A 44 -2.20 -14.73 -9.63
C GLU A 44 -0.94 -15.00 -8.81
N ILE A 45 -0.89 -14.49 -7.56
CA ILE A 45 0.23 -14.78 -6.65
C ILE A 45 0.30 -16.29 -6.33
N LEU A 46 -0.83 -16.96 -6.08
CA LEU A 46 -0.85 -18.40 -5.83
C LEU A 46 -0.47 -19.22 -7.06
N GLU A 47 -0.85 -18.78 -8.26
CA GLU A 47 -0.45 -19.42 -9.52
C GLU A 47 1.07 -19.34 -9.73
N ASP A 48 1.68 -18.17 -9.42
CA ASP A 48 3.12 -17.97 -9.63
C ASP A 48 4.00 -18.65 -8.57
N PHE A 49 3.57 -18.63 -7.31
CA PHE A 49 4.41 -19.08 -6.18
C PHE A 49 3.95 -20.39 -5.53
N GLY A 50 2.69 -20.80 -5.73
CA GLY A 50 2.08 -21.90 -4.98
C GLY A 50 1.74 -21.54 -3.53
N ALA A 51 1.04 -22.44 -2.84
CA ALA A 51 0.60 -22.21 -1.46
C ALA A 51 1.75 -21.98 -0.47
N ASP A 52 2.83 -22.76 -0.61
CA ASP A 52 3.98 -22.75 0.30
C ASP A 52 5.19 -21.97 -0.27
N GLY A 53 5.01 -21.27 -1.41
CA GLY A 53 6.09 -20.61 -2.12
C GLY A 53 6.52 -19.27 -1.53
N LEU A 54 5.73 -18.70 -0.59
CA LEU A 54 5.99 -17.42 0.05
C LEU A 54 5.99 -17.54 1.58
N ASP A 55 6.93 -16.86 2.23
CA ASP A 55 6.99 -16.72 3.68
C ASP A 55 6.29 -15.45 4.16
N ALA A 56 6.32 -14.38 3.37
CA ALA A 56 5.67 -13.12 3.70
C ALA A 56 5.14 -12.35 2.49
N PHE A 57 4.04 -11.62 2.73
CA PHE A 57 3.48 -10.62 1.83
C PHE A 57 3.46 -9.26 2.50
N VAL A 58 3.92 -8.22 1.80
CA VAL A 58 4.04 -6.85 2.30
C VAL A 58 3.31 -5.90 1.36
N ALA A 59 2.42 -5.05 1.86
CA ALA A 59 1.67 -4.12 1.01
C ALA A 59 1.35 -2.79 1.70
N GLY A 60 1.43 -1.69 0.94
CA GLY A 60 0.98 -0.36 1.38
C GLY A 60 -0.52 -0.30 1.62
N ILE A 61 -0.93 0.41 2.68
CA ILE A 61 -2.34 0.56 3.03
C ILE A 61 -2.84 1.95 2.65
N GLY A 62 -3.54 2.03 1.51
CA GLY A 62 -4.36 3.17 1.11
C GLY A 62 -5.83 2.92 1.44
N THR A 63 -6.56 2.27 0.54
CA THR A 63 -7.93 1.81 0.80
C THR A 63 -7.98 0.53 1.65
N GLY A 64 -6.88 -0.20 1.72
CA GLY A 64 -6.83 -1.51 2.36
C GLY A 64 -7.38 -2.66 1.52
N GLY A 65 -7.85 -2.38 0.29
CA GLY A 65 -8.39 -3.41 -0.60
C GLY A 65 -7.39 -4.50 -0.95
N THR A 66 -6.20 -4.10 -1.39
CA THR A 66 -5.13 -5.02 -1.78
C THR A 66 -4.75 -5.96 -0.63
N ILE A 67 -4.35 -5.39 0.52
CA ILE A 67 -3.91 -6.23 1.65
C ILE A 67 -5.02 -7.11 2.18
N SER A 68 -6.26 -6.63 2.25
CA SER A 68 -7.41 -7.41 2.74
C SER A 68 -7.79 -8.55 1.78
N GLY A 69 -7.79 -8.28 0.47
CA GLY A 69 -8.12 -9.27 -0.55
C GLY A 69 -7.04 -10.32 -0.71
N VAL A 70 -5.80 -9.89 -0.94
CA VAL A 70 -4.66 -10.81 -1.14
C VAL A 70 -4.44 -11.68 0.09
N SER A 71 -4.43 -11.08 1.30
CA SER A 71 -4.22 -11.87 2.52
C SER A 71 -5.33 -12.90 2.77
N LYS A 72 -6.58 -12.60 2.41
CA LYS A 72 -7.67 -13.57 2.49
C LYS A 72 -7.36 -14.82 1.67
N THR A 73 -6.89 -14.63 0.44
CA THR A 73 -6.56 -15.73 -0.47
C THR A 73 -5.30 -16.47 -0.04
N LEU A 74 -4.23 -15.76 0.29
CA LEU A 74 -2.97 -16.37 0.70
C LEU A 74 -3.09 -17.11 2.04
N LYS A 75 -3.75 -16.53 3.05
CA LYS A 75 -3.95 -17.20 4.36
C LYS A 75 -4.93 -18.37 4.28
N ALA A 76 -5.84 -18.42 3.30
CA ALA A 76 -6.67 -19.58 3.05
C ALA A 76 -5.86 -20.75 2.50
N ALA A 77 -4.85 -20.50 1.66
CA ALA A 77 -3.95 -21.51 1.12
C ALA A 77 -2.83 -21.89 2.09
N ASN A 78 -2.23 -20.89 2.78
CA ASN A 78 -1.19 -21.08 3.79
C ASN A 78 -1.49 -20.21 5.03
N PRO A 79 -2.07 -20.79 6.10
CA PRO A 79 -2.38 -20.04 7.33
C PRO A 79 -1.14 -19.48 8.05
N ASN A 80 0.07 -19.96 7.74
CA ASN A 80 1.31 -19.53 8.39
C ASN A 80 1.99 -18.35 7.68
N ILE A 81 1.54 -17.95 6.48
CA ILE A 81 2.11 -16.82 5.76
C ILE A 81 2.02 -15.54 6.61
N LYS A 82 3.11 -14.80 6.69
CA LYS A 82 3.13 -13.50 7.37
C LYS A 82 2.65 -12.40 6.43
N VAL A 83 1.81 -11.51 6.95
CA VAL A 83 1.29 -10.37 6.18
C VAL A 83 1.59 -9.08 6.92
N TYR A 84 2.24 -8.15 6.23
CA TYR A 84 2.64 -6.86 6.78
C TYR A 84 1.99 -5.72 5.99
N GLY A 85 1.31 -4.83 6.71
CA GLY A 85 0.87 -3.55 6.16
C GLY A 85 1.99 -2.52 6.19
N ILE A 86 1.87 -1.47 5.39
CA ILE A 86 2.77 -0.32 5.41
C ILE A 86 1.95 0.94 5.57
N GLU A 87 2.40 1.83 6.44
CA GLU A 87 1.94 3.20 6.51
C GLU A 87 3.10 4.18 6.62
N ALA A 88 2.84 5.46 6.27
CA ALA A 88 3.82 6.53 6.45
C ALA A 88 4.07 6.79 7.93
N ASP A 89 5.32 6.90 8.34
CA ASP A 89 5.70 7.16 9.73
C ASP A 89 5.09 8.46 10.27
N GLU A 90 4.98 9.47 9.42
CA GLU A 90 4.41 10.77 9.73
C GLU A 90 2.87 10.75 9.91
N SER A 91 2.21 9.64 9.54
CA SER A 91 0.75 9.49 9.59
C SER A 91 0.36 8.06 9.97
N ALA A 92 0.92 7.53 11.06
CA ALA A 92 0.84 6.15 11.49
C ALA A 92 -0.47 5.84 12.27
N VAL A 93 -1.62 6.04 11.62
CA VAL A 93 -2.96 5.90 12.23
C VAL A 93 -3.26 4.46 12.62
N LEU A 94 -2.79 3.48 11.84
CA LEU A 94 -2.98 2.05 12.14
C LEU A 94 -2.12 1.58 13.31
N ASN A 95 -1.03 2.29 13.59
CA ASN A 95 -0.20 2.12 14.80
C ASN A 95 -0.67 2.98 15.99
N GLY A 96 -1.80 3.70 15.86
CA GLY A 96 -2.44 4.46 16.94
C GLY A 96 -2.05 5.93 17.02
N ASP A 97 -1.25 6.44 16.09
CA ASP A 97 -0.86 7.85 16.05
C ASP A 97 -1.94 8.73 15.40
N LYS A 98 -1.78 10.04 15.54
CA LYS A 98 -2.63 10.99 14.83
C LYS A 98 -2.24 11.09 13.36
N PRO A 99 -3.20 11.37 12.46
CA PRO A 99 -2.87 11.64 11.06
C PRO A 99 -2.00 12.89 10.93
N GLY A 100 -1.02 12.83 10.04
CA GLY A 100 -0.09 13.90 9.74
C GLY A 100 0.18 14.04 8.23
N PRO A 101 0.78 15.15 7.79
CA PRO A 101 1.22 15.31 6.40
C PRO A 101 2.42 14.41 6.10
N HIS A 102 2.39 13.75 4.95
CA HIS A 102 3.49 12.90 4.46
C HIS A 102 3.61 13.03 2.93
N LYS A 103 4.73 12.52 2.37
CA LYS A 103 5.04 12.62 0.94
C LYS A 103 4.77 11.32 0.16
N ILE A 104 4.26 10.26 0.80
CA ILE A 104 4.01 8.96 0.16
C ILE A 104 2.57 8.94 -0.36
N GLN A 105 2.34 9.38 -1.62
CA GLN A 105 1.02 9.32 -2.23
C GLN A 105 0.52 7.87 -2.31
N GLY A 106 -0.80 7.69 -2.13
CA GLY A 106 -1.48 6.41 -2.29
C GLY A 106 -1.67 5.58 -1.03
N ILE A 107 -0.94 5.87 0.06
CA ILE A 107 -1.09 5.21 1.36
C ILE A 107 -1.42 6.20 2.47
N SER A 108 -1.71 5.71 3.69
CA SER A 108 -1.88 6.51 4.91
C SER A 108 -2.89 7.65 4.78
N THR A 109 -4.13 7.31 4.48
CA THR A 109 -5.23 8.25 4.18
C THR A 109 -5.68 9.11 5.38
N GLY A 110 -5.10 8.89 6.56
CA GLY A 110 -5.43 9.62 7.80
C GLY A 110 -6.68 9.11 8.51
N PHE A 111 -7.19 7.95 8.11
CA PHE A 111 -8.30 7.23 8.76
C PHE A 111 -8.24 5.74 8.41
N ILE A 112 -8.97 4.91 9.17
CA ILE A 112 -9.10 3.47 8.89
C ILE A 112 -10.25 3.28 7.90
N PRO A 113 -10.00 2.77 6.66
CA PRO A 113 -11.04 2.54 5.67
C PRO A 113 -11.97 1.38 6.05
N ASP A 114 -13.24 1.44 5.64
CA ASP A 114 -14.21 0.35 5.85
C ASP A 114 -13.84 -0.92 5.04
N THR A 115 -13.11 -0.75 3.93
CA THR A 115 -12.58 -1.85 3.09
C THR A 115 -11.37 -2.55 3.69
N LEU A 116 -10.77 -2.01 4.77
CA LEU A 116 -9.62 -2.62 5.44
C LEU A 116 -10.09 -3.64 6.48
N ASN A 117 -9.73 -4.89 6.27
CA ASN A 117 -9.84 -5.90 7.33
C ASN A 117 -8.61 -5.83 8.25
N THR A 118 -8.75 -5.18 9.40
CA THR A 118 -7.66 -5.00 10.37
C THR A 118 -7.18 -6.31 11.02
N LYS A 119 -7.84 -7.43 10.76
CA LYS A 119 -7.44 -8.77 11.22
C LYS A 119 -6.71 -9.58 10.15
N SER A 120 -6.53 -9.01 8.94
CA SER A 120 -5.94 -9.73 7.81
C SER A 120 -4.41 -9.69 7.79
N TYR A 121 -3.79 -8.80 8.53
CA TYR A 121 -2.33 -8.63 8.62
C TYR A 121 -1.83 -8.87 10.05
N ASP A 122 -0.56 -9.22 10.16
CA ASP A 122 0.09 -9.54 11.44
C ASP A 122 0.65 -8.27 12.12
N SER A 123 1.17 -7.31 11.35
CA SER A 123 1.59 -5.99 11.85
C SER A 123 1.63 -4.93 10.75
N VAL A 124 1.86 -3.67 11.14
CA VAL A 124 2.00 -2.53 10.21
C VAL A 124 3.36 -1.88 10.43
N ILE A 125 4.15 -1.83 9.34
CA ILE A 125 5.49 -1.25 9.31
C ILE A 125 5.39 0.23 8.96
N ARG A 126 6.08 1.05 9.74
CA ARG A 126 6.17 2.49 9.53
C ARG A 126 7.36 2.79 8.64
N ILE A 127 7.13 3.54 7.56
CA ILE A 127 8.19 3.97 6.63
C ILE A 127 8.16 5.50 6.54
N PRO A 128 9.25 6.20 6.90
CA PRO A 128 9.38 7.63 6.70
C PRO A 128 9.33 8.01 5.21
N SER A 129 8.76 9.17 4.89
CA SER A 129 8.66 9.66 3.51
C SER A 129 10.02 9.75 2.81
N ASP A 130 11.04 10.19 3.51
CA ASP A 130 12.38 10.35 2.92
C ASP A 130 13.05 8.98 2.66
N GLU A 131 12.80 7.96 3.50
CA GLU A 131 13.23 6.58 3.25
C GLU A 131 12.52 6.01 2.00
N ALA A 132 11.22 6.21 1.86
CA ALA A 132 10.48 5.79 0.68
C ALA A 132 11.01 6.40 -0.61
N ILE A 133 11.31 7.71 -0.61
CA ILE A 133 11.86 8.44 -1.75
C ILE A 133 13.27 7.93 -2.09
N SER A 134 14.16 7.80 -1.10
CA SER A 134 15.52 7.33 -1.33
C SER A 134 15.56 5.89 -1.85
N THR A 135 14.71 5.01 -1.32
CA THR A 135 14.61 3.63 -1.78
C THR A 135 14.08 3.54 -3.22
N SER A 136 13.07 4.33 -3.58
CA SER A 136 12.58 4.38 -4.96
C SER A 136 13.67 4.86 -5.94
N ARG A 137 14.46 5.87 -5.57
CA ARG A 137 15.62 6.34 -6.37
C ARG A 137 16.69 5.25 -6.51
N THR A 138 16.99 4.55 -5.43
CA THR A 138 17.95 3.44 -5.41
C THR A 138 17.50 2.30 -6.33
N LEU A 139 16.21 1.94 -6.27
CA LEU A 139 15.64 0.94 -7.17
C LEU A 139 15.82 1.35 -8.65
N GLY A 140 15.56 2.62 -8.98
CA GLY A 140 15.78 3.15 -10.33
C GLY A 140 17.23 3.11 -10.78
N SER A 141 18.16 3.51 -9.93
CA SER A 141 19.58 3.63 -10.28
C SER A 141 20.35 2.30 -10.26
N GLN A 142 19.96 1.35 -9.41
CA GLN A 142 20.66 0.07 -9.26
C GLN A 142 20.00 -1.07 -10.04
N GLU A 143 18.67 -1.11 -10.08
CA GLU A 143 17.92 -2.21 -10.69
C GLU A 143 17.22 -1.82 -12.01
N GLY A 144 17.22 -0.53 -12.36
CA GLY A 144 16.61 -0.04 -13.60
C GLY A 144 15.07 0.08 -13.56
N PHE A 145 14.43 -0.08 -12.40
CA PHE A 145 12.97 0.03 -12.26
C PHE A 145 12.58 1.43 -11.78
N LEU A 146 11.98 2.23 -12.67
CA LEU A 146 11.40 3.53 -12.30
C LEU A 146 10.02 3.31 -11.67
N ALA A 147 9.96 3.33 -10.35
CA ALA A 147 8.75 3.11 -9.57
C ALA A 147 8.34 4.35 -8.76
N GLY A 148 7.09 4.41 -8.32
CA GLY A 148 6.57 5.52 -7.52
C GLY A 148 7.05 5.52 -6.07
N ILE A 149 6.68 6.57 -5.31
CA ILE A 149 7.13 6.76 -3.92
C ILE A 149 6.60 5.64 -3.01
N SER A 150 5.34 5.24 -3.18
CA SER A 150 4.76 4.13 -2.41
C SER A 150 5.41 2.77 -2.75
N SER A 151 5.93 2.60 -3.96
CA SER A 151 6.74 1.44 -4.34
C SER A 151 8.08 1.43 -3.59
N GLY A 152 8.71 2.60 -3.42
CA GLY A 152 9.89 2.75 -2.56
C GLY A 152 9.61 2.36 -1.10
N ALA A 153 8.48 2.79 -0.55
CA ALA A 153 8.04 2.37 0.78
C ALA A 153 7.82 0.85 0.85
N ALA A 154 7.24 0.25 -0.21
CA ALA A 154 7.00 -1.18 -0.30
C ALA A 154 8.31 -1.99 -0.30
N ILE A 155 9.30 -1.57 -1.09
CA ILE A 155 10.63 -2.19 -1.11
C ILE A 155 11.35 -2.01 0.23
N ALA A 156 11.34 -0.80 0.82
CA ALA A 156 11.98 -0.55 2.12
C ALA A 156 11.42 -1.48 3.21
N ALA A 157 10.10 -1.63 3.27
CA ALA A 157 9.45 -2.53 4.21
C ALA A 157 9.76 -4.01 3.92
N ALA A 158 9.71 -4.42 2.65
CA ALA A 158 10.02 -5.79 2.24
C ALA A 158 11.46 -6.19 2.59
N LEU A 159 12.44 -5.28 2.42
CA LEU A 159 13.82 -5.51 2.81
C LEU A 159 13.99 -5.67 4.34
N LYS A 160 13.26 -4.88 5.13
CA LYS A 160 13.25 -5.04 6.61
C LYS A 160 12.69 -6.41 7.00
N VAL A 161 11.59 -6.83 6.39
CA VAL A 161 10.99 -8.16 6.64
C VAL A 161 11.92 -9.28 6.18
N ALA A 162 12.55 -9.15 5.02
CA ALA A 162 13.48 -10.14 4.52
C ALA A 162 14.70 -10.31 5.45
N ALA A 163 15.24 -9.20 5.97
CA ALA A 163 16.33 -9.22 6.95
C ALA A 163 15.92 -9.89 8.27
N GLU A 164 14.68 -9.67 8.72
CA GLU A 164 14.13 -10.27 9.94
C GLU A 164 13.91 -11.79 9.77
N LEU A 165 13.36 -12.21 8.63
CA LEU A 165 13.07 -13.61 8.36
C LEU A 165 14.31 -14.45 8.08
N GLY A 166 15.37 -13.83 7.54
CA GLY A 166 16.65 -14.47 7.28
C GLY A 166 16.79 -15.13 5.92
N GLU A 167 17.94 -15.80 5.72
CA GLU A 167 18.32 -16.39 4.45
C GLU A 167 17.36 -17.50 3.97
N GLY A 168 17.15 -17.57 2.67
CA GLY A 168 16.27 -18.56 2.02
C GLY A 168 14.78 -18.25 2.09
N LYS A 169 14.38 -17.16 2.75
CA LYS A 169 12.99 -16.72 2.87
C LYS A 169 12.55 -15.86 1.69
N LYS A 170 11.31 -16.04 1.27
CA LYS A 170 10.71 -15.33 0.15
C LYS A 170 9.69 -14.31 0.63
N VAL A 171 9.97 -13.04 0.36
CA VAL A 171 9.09 -11.90 0.69
C VAL A 171 8.60 -11.28 -0.61
N LEU A 172 7.29 -11.23 -0.77
CA LEU A 172 6.65 -10.58 -1.91
C LEU A 172 6.13 -9.20 -1.50
N THR A 173 6.34 -8.22 -2.37
CA THR A 173 5.66 -6.92 -2.30
C THR A 173 5.18 -6.48 -3.68
N LEU A 174 4.33 -5.45 -3.71
CA LEU A 174 3.80 -4.89 -4.95
C LEU A 174 4.38 -3.50 -5.19
N LEU A 175 4.67 -3.20 -6.47
CA LEU A 175 5.01 -1.87 -6.95
C LEU A 175 3.75 -1.25 -7.58
N PRO A 176 3.00 -0.39 -6.86
CA PRO A 176 1.67 0.04 -7.28
C PRO A 176 1.62 0.88 -8.55
N ASP A 177 2.69 1.64 -8.83
CA ASP A 177 2.75 2.52 -10.00
C ASP A 177 4.18 2.85 -10.44
N ASN A 178 4.28 3.52 -11.60
CA ASN A 178 5.53 3.92 -12.23
C ASN A 178 6.04 5.26 -11.70
N GLY A 179 7.35 5.49 -11.85
CA GLY A 179 8.02 6.74 -11.49
C GLY A 179 7.62 7.95 -12.32
N GLU A 180 7.24 7.77 -13.60
CA GLU A 180 6.86 8.85 -14.54
C GLU A 180 5.76 9.77 -13.96
N ARG A 181 4.85 9.23 -13.16
CA ARG A 181 3.77 9.97 -12.49
C ARG A 181 4.30 11.01 -11.49
N TYR A 182 5.55 10.90 -11.08
CA TYR A 182 6.17 11.70 -10.01
C TYR A 182 7.26 12.66 -10.49
N LEU A 183 7.41 12.88 -11.81
CA LEU A 183 8.45 13.76 -12.38
C LEU A 183 8.39 15.21 -11.88
N SER A 184 7.22 15.68 -11.47
CA SER A 184 7.03 17.02 -10.89
C SER A 184 7.06 17.05 -9.34
N THR A 185 7.48 15.97 -8.72
CA THR A 185 7.51 15.83 -7.25
C THR A 185 8.94 15.75 -6.74
N THR A 186 9.09 15.71 -5.41
CA THR A 186 10.38 15.54 -4.74
C THR A 186 11.08 14.21 -5.07
N LEU A 187 10.41 13.23 -5.69
CA LEU A 187 11.05 11.99 -6.09
C LEU A 187 12.20 12.22 -7.09
N TYR A 188 12.05 13.19 -8.00
CA TYR A 188 13.06 13.52 -9.02
C TYR A 188 13.68 14.91 -8.82
N ASP A 189 13.49 15.52 -7.65
CA ASP A 189 14.20 16.74 -7.26
C ASP A 189 15.58 16.32 -6.72
N PHE A 190 16.53 16.19 -7.62
CA PHE A 190 17.93 15.95 -7.27
C PHE A 190 18.56 17.32 -7.01
N GLN A 191 18.74 17.66 -5.74
CA GLN A 191 19.56 18.79 -5.38
C GLN A 191 21.02 18.40 -5.66
N ASP A 192 21.64 19.11 -6.62
CA ASP A 192 23.07 19.01 -6.93
C ASP A 192 23.93 19.47 -5.74
#